data_2dfdc54d5c806ce8cc105f2ba632fb9f
#
_entry.id   2dfdc54d5c806ce8cc105f2ba632fb9f
#
_cell.length_a   1.000
_cell.length_b   1.000
_cell.length_c   1.000
_cell.angle_alpha   90.00
_cell.angle_beta   90.00
_cell.angle_gamma   90.00
#
_symmetry.space_group_name_H-M   'P 1'
#
loop_
_entity.id
_entity.type
_entity.pdbx_description
1 polymer ?
#
loop_
_entity_poly.entity_id
_entity_poly.type
_entity_poly.pdbx_seq_one_letter_code
_entity_poly.pdbx_strand_id
1 'polypeptide(L)'
;MAFQDIQVIDVRVTPQTPTNTFQFQFQLSRVPERFWPECFSNAYNARSGLKRIELSEDTARITLPEDDAENYIEVVGEVVKQANAAYVAELSRQVTARQRQLDEDQQRQARAEALQQKAKQILGIYGG
;
A
#
# COMPACT_ATOMS: atom_id res chain seq x y z
N MET A 1 -4.60 6.87 -13.40
CA MET A 1 -3.34 7.59 -13.18
C MET A 1 -2.35 6.69 -12.47
N ALA A 2 -1.11 6.76 -12.90
CA ALA A 2 -0.06 5.98 -12.27
C ALA A 2 0.24 6.53 -10.86
N PHE A 3 0.56 5.65 -9.94
CA PHE A 3 1.01 6.04 -8.62
C PHE A 3 2.36 6.76 -8.71
N GLN A 4 2.46 7.88 -8.02
CA GLN A 4 3.73 8.59 -7.87
C GLN A 4 4.30 8.29 -6.49
N ASP A 5 5.60 8.03 -6.43
CA ASP A 5 6.27 7.73 -5.18
C ASP A 5 6.06 8.85 -4.16
N ILE A 6 5.77 8.45 -2.93
CA ILE A 6 5.71 9.37 -1.80
C ILE A 6 7.14 9.63 -1.35
N GLN A 7 7.45 10.88 -1.06
CA GLN A 7 8.78 11.32 -0.64
C GLN A 7 8.69 12.11 0.65
N VAL A 8 9.75 12.07 1.43
CA VAL A 8 9.90 12.97 2.57
C VAL A 8 10.42 14.29 2.02
N ILE A 9 9.64 15.35 2.16
CA ILE A 9 9.97 16.66 1.59
C ILE A 9 10.47 17.66 2.63
N ASP A 10 10.29 17.37 3.91
CA ASP A 10 10.73 18.24 4.99
C ASP A 10 10.83 17.46 6.29
N VAL A 11 11.65 17.95 7.21
CA VAL A 11 11.80 17.38 8.54
C VAL A 11 11.80 18.52 9.55
N ARG A 12 10.91 18.45 10.53
CA ARG A 12 10.88 19.40 11.63
C ARG A 12 11.32 18.68 12.91
N VAL A 13 12.22 19.32 13.66
CA VAL A 13 12.74 18.76 14.91
C VAL A 13 12.40 19.73 16.05
N THR A 14 11.76 19.21 17.08
CA THR A 14 11.30 20.01 18.22
C THR A 14 11.83 19.39 19.52
N PRO A 15 12.48 20.17 20.41
CA PRO A 15 12.92 19.65 21.70
C PRO A 15 11.73 19.13 22.54
N GLN A 16 11.97 18.05 23.25
CA GLN A 16 10.98 17.42 24.11
C GLN A 16 11.59 17.17 25.50
N THR A 17 10.74 16.83 26.45
CA THR A 17 11.16 16.40 27.79
C THR A 17 11.06 14.87 27.84
N PRO A 18 12.00 14.17 28.48
CA PRO A 18 13.18 14.70 29.18
C PRO A 18 14.24 15.27 28.26
N THR A 19 15.22 15.97 28.84
CA THR A 19 16.34 16.57 28.13
C THR A 19 17.02 15.55 27.22
N ASN A 20 17.50 16.01 26.06
CA ASN A 20 18.17 15.22 24.99
C ASN A 20 17.22 14.35 24.17
N THR A 21 15.91 14.52 24.31
CA THR A 21 14.96 13.92 23.40
C THR A 21 14.36 14.97 22.47
N PHE A 22 14.06 14.56 21.26
CA PHE A 22 13.52 15.44 20.23
C PHE A 22 12.39 14.74 19.50
N GLN A 23 11.37 15.48 19.14
CA GLN A 23 10.31 14.98 18.27
C GLN A 23 10.67 15.30 16.83
N PHE A 24 10.70 14.27 16.00
CA PHE A 24 10.96 14.38 14.57
C PHE A 24 9.63 14.27 13.84
N GLN A 25 9.33 15.24 12.99
CA GLN A 25 8.14 15.23 12.14
C GLN A 25 8.62 15.20 10.69
N PHE A 26 8.39 14.07 10.05
CA PHE A 26 8.75 13.89 8.64
C PHE A 26 7.54 14.24 7.79
N GLN A 27 7.67 15.30 7.00
CA GLN A 27 6.60 15.73 6.11
C GLN A 27 6.68 14.95 4.81
N LEU A 28 5.59 14.26 4.48
CA LEU A 28 5.49 13.53 3.22
C LEU A 28 4.99 14.45 2.11
N SER A 29 5.24 14.06 0.87
CA SER A 29 4.90 14.87 -0.30
C SER A 29 3.39 15.05 -0.49
N ARG A 30 2.60 14.13 0.06
CA ARG A 30 1.14 14.20 0.06
C ARG A 30 0.57 13.26 1.11
N VAL A 31 -0.74 13.35 1.37
CA VAL A 31 -1.43 12.37 2.20
C VAL A 31 -1.42 11.03 1.49
N PRO A 32 -0.88 9.97 2.13
CA PRO A 32 -0.84 8.65 1.49
C PRO A 32 -2.24 8.11 1.21
N GLU A 33 -2.37 7.49 0.05
CA GLU A 33 -3.63 6.93 -0.40
C GLU A 33 -3.81 5.47 0.01
N ARG A 34 -5.06 5.06 0.12
CA ARG A 34 -5.50 3.67 0.29
C ARG A 34 -4.70 2.94 1.37
N PHE A 35 -4.02 1.84 1.00
CA PHE A 35 -3.29 0.98 1.94
C PHE A 35 -1.79 1.30 2.02
N TRP A 36 -1.34 2.45 1.49
CA TRP A 36 0.07 2.84 1.62
C TRP A 36 0.51 2.94 3.09
N PRO A 37 -0.31 3.50 4.02
CA PRO A 37 0.07 3.54 5.44
C PRO A 37 0.35 2.15 6.01
N GLU A 38 -0.39 1.13 5.57
CA GLU A 38 -0.14 -0.26 5.98
C GLU A 38 1.19 -0.77 5.45
N CYS A 39 1.52 -0.45 4.20
CA CYS A 39 2.81 -0.78 3.60
C CYS A 39 3.95 -0.14 4.38
N PHE A 40 3.80 1.12 4.78
CA PHE A 40 4.77 1.82 5.61
C PHE A 40 4.93 1.13 6.97
N SER A 41 3.82 0.87 7.66
CA SER A 41 3.84 0.20 8.97
C SER A 41 4.47 -1.18 8.88
N ASN A 42 4.14 -1.95 7.87
CA ASN A 42 4.70 -3.30 7.70
C ASN A 42 6.20 -3.25 7.46
N ALA A 43 6.67 -2.34 6.61
CA ALA A 43 8.09 -2.18 6.33
C ALA A 43 8.85 -1.70 7.57
N TYR A 44 8.28 -0.77 8.33
CA TYR A 44 8.87 -0.28 9.57
C TYR A 44 8.94 -1.36 10.63
N ASN A 45 7.84 -2.08 10.85
CA ASN A 45 7.72 -3.10 11.89
C ASN A 45 8.51 -4.38 11.55
N ALA A 46 8.88 -4.58 10.28
CA ALA A 46 9.74 -5.70 9.89
C ALA A 46 11.16 -5.54 10.44
N ARG A 47 11.54 -4.33 10.83
CA ARG A 47 12.83 -4.06 11.48
C ARG A 47 12.66 -4.20 12.99
N SER A 48 13.54 -4.93 13.64
CA SER A 48 13.45 -5.18 15.08
C SER A 48 14.12 -4.04 15.88
N GLY A 49 13.62 -3.83 17.10
CA GLY A 49 14.23 -2.91 18.04
C GLY A 49 13.95 -1.44 17.81
N LEU A 50 13.04 -1.09 16.92
CA LEU A 50 12.71 0.30 16.63
C LEU A 50 11.61 0.79 17.56
N LYS A 51 11.67 2.08 17.90
CA LYS A 51 10.61 2.77 18.64
C LYS A 51 9.40 3.00 17.74
N ARG A 52 8.24 3.07 18.38
CA ARG A 52 6.99 3.31 17.65
C ARG A 52 7.00 4.65 16.93
N ILE A 53 6.60 4.63 15.67
CA ILE A 53 6.41 5.82 14.86
C ILE A 53 4.93 5.99 14.58
N GLU A 54 4.44 7.22 14.57
CA GLU A 54 3.05 7.52 14.25
C GLU A 54 2.96 8.16 12.88
N LEU A 55 2.14 7.56 12.03
CA LEU A 55 1.82 8.14 10.72
C LEU A 55 0.40 8.70 10.80
N SER A 56 0.26 10.00 10.62
CA SER A 56 -1.01 10.69 10.66
C SER A 56 -1.08 11.63 9.46
N GLU A 57 -2.03 11.40 8.58
CA GLU A 57 -2.20 12.15 7.33
C GLU A 57 -0.91 12.13 6.52
N ASP A 58 -0.24 13.27 6.34
CA ASP A 58 0.99 13.38 5.56
C ASP A 58 2.25 13.54 6.43
N THR A 59 2.14 13.19 7.72
CA THR A 59 3.23 13.40 8.66
C THR A 59 3.54 12.14 9.45
N ALA A 60 4.82 11.76 9.51
CA ALA A 60 5.30 10.69 10.39
C ALA A 60 6.02 11.33 11.57
N ARG A 61 5.66 10.94 12.79
CA ARG A 61 6.22 11.51 14.03
C ARG A 61 6.85 10.44 14.88
N ILE A 62 8.00 10.77 15.44
CA ILE A 62 8.69 9.90 16.39
C ILE A 62 9.50 10.77 17.35
N THR A 63 9.56 10.35 18.63
CA THR A 63 10.38 11.02 19.66
C THR A 63 11.59 10.16 19.94
N LEU A 64 12.79 10.74 19.82
CA LEU A 64 14.06 10.03 19.90
C LEU A 64 15.07 10.81 20.70
N PRO A 65 16.02 10.10 21.38
CA PRO A 65 17.24 10.74 21.85
C PRO A 65 18.09 11.21 20.66
N GLU A 66 18.87 12.24 20.89
CA GLU A 66 19.76 12.80 19.86
C GLU A 66 20.67 11.75 19.24
N ASP A 67 21.19 10.83 20.06
CA ASP A 67 22.14 9.81 19.61
C ASP A 67 21.55 8.83 18.60
N ASP A 68 20.23 8.66 18.61
CA ASP A 68 19.55 7.75 17.70
C ASP A 68 19.08 8.42 16.41
N ALA A 69 19.18 9.76 16.33
CA ALA A 69 18.56 10.54 15.27
C ALA A 69 19.00 10.14 13.87
N GLU A 70 20.29 10.04 13.63
CA GLU A 70 20.83 9.74 12.29
C GLU A 70 20.33 8.38 11.79
N ASN A 71 20.38 7.38 12.65
CA ASN A 71 19.94 6.03 12.30
C ASN A 71 18.48 6.02 11.90
N TYR A 72 17.61 6.69 12.68
CA TYR A 72 16.18 6.71 12.41
C TYR A 72 15.85 7.53 11.16
N ILE A 73 16.58 8.60 10.89
CA ILE A 73 16.39 9.38 9.66
C ILE A 73 16.64 8.50 8.45
N GLU A 74 17.73 7.73 8.46
CA GLU A 74 18.05 6.79 7.39
C GLU A 74 16.97 5.70 7.26
N VAL A 75 16.54 5.14 8.40
CA VAL A 75 15.49 4.10 8.42
C VAL A 75 14.21 4.62 7.83
N VAL A 76 13.76 5.81 8.22
CA VAL A 76 12.52 6.38 7.70
C VAL A 76 12.62 6.57 6.18
N GLY A 77 13.75 7.09 5.69
CA GLY A 77 13.96 7.25 4.26
C GLY A 77 13.86 5.93 3.50
N GLU A 78 14.48 4.88 4.01
CA GLU A 78 14.42 3.56 3.39
C GLU A 78 13.04 2.93 3.48
N VAL A 79 12.36 3.08 4.62
CA VAL A 79 11.02 2.54 4.83
C VAL A 79 10.02 3.19 3.85
N VAL A 80 10.14 4.50 3.61
CA VAL A 80 9.30 5.18 2.63
C VAL A 80 9.51 4.58 1.24
N LYS A 81 10.76 4.32 0.84
CA LYS A 81 11.06 3.68 -0.44
C LYS A 81 10.48 2.27 -0.52
N GLN A 82 10.62 1.51 0.55
CA GLN A 82 10.08 0.15 0.62
C GLN A 82 8.56 0.16 0.57
N ALA A 83 7.93 1.12 1.25
CA ALA A 83 6.47 1.26 1.22
C ALA A 83 5.98 1.58 -0.19
N ASN A 84 6.67 2.46 -0.91
CA ASN A 84 6.33 2.77 -2.31
C ASN A 84 6.39 1.52 -3.18
N ALA A 85 7.46 0.73 -3.07
CA ALA A 85 7.64 -0.49 -3.84
C ALA A 85 6.57 -1.53 -3.50
N ALA A 86 6.29 -1.72 -2.21
CA ALA A 86 5.28 -2.66 -1.75
C ALA A 86 3.88 -2.25 -2.22
N TYR A 87 3.59 -0.95 -2.21
CA TYR A 87 2.31 -0.41 -2.65
C TYR A 87 2.08 -0.69 -4.15
N VAL A 88 3.08 -0.41 -4.98
CA VAL A 88 3.01 -0.65 -6.41
C VAL A 88 2.83 -2.14 -6.70
N ALA A 89 3.57 -3.01 -5.99
CA ALA A 89 3.45 -4.45 -6.16
C ALA A 89 2.04 -4.94 -5.82
N GLU A 90 1.45 -4.41 -4.74
CA GLU A 90 0.10 -4.79 -4.33
C GLU A 90 -0.95 -4.30 -5.32
N LEU A 91 -0.81 -3.08 -5.84
CA LEU A 91 -1.70 -2.57 -6.89
C LEU A 91 -1.67 -3.47 -8.12
N SER A 92 -0.48 -3.89 -8.55
CA SER A 92 -0.33 -4.78 -9.70
C SER A 92 -1.01 -6.12 -9.46
N ARG A 93 -0.87 -6.68 -8.25
CA ARG A 93 -1.53 -7.95 -7.90
C ARG A 93 -3.05 -7.82 -7.93
N GLN A 94 -3.58 -6.71 -7.41
CA GLN A 94 -5.02 -6.48 -7.41
C GLN A 94 -5.59 -6.36 -8.82
N VAL A 95 -4.88 -5.65 -9.69
CA VAL A 95 -5.28 -5.52 -11.10
C VAL A 95 -5.27 -6.88 -11.78
N THR A 96 -4.21 -7.67 -11.60
CA THR A 96 -4.09 -9.00 -12.19
C THR A 96 -5.20 -9.94 -11.68
N ALA A 97 -5.47 -9.92 -10.37
CA ALA A 97 -6.51 -10.76 -9.78
C ALA A 97 -7.89 -10.40 -10.33
N ARG A 98 -8.17 -9.10 -10.46
CA ARG A 98 -9.43 -8.64 -11.03
C ARG A 98 -9.58 -9.06 -12.49
N GLN A 99 -8.51 -8.96 -13.27
CA GLN A 99 -8.54 -9.37 -14.67
C GLN A 99 -8.80 -10.87 -14.81
N ARG A 100 -8.17 -11.70 -13.98
CA ARG A 100 -8.44 -13.14 -13.96
C ARG A 100 -9.89 -13.44 -13.65
N GLN A 101 -10.45 -12.74 -12.67
CA GLN A 101 -11.84 -12.94 -12.28
C GLN A 101 -12.79 -12.61 -13.43
N LEU A 102 -12.53 -11.50 -14.13
CA LEU A 102 -13.32 -11.12 -15.30
C LEU A 102 -13.21 -12.16 -16.42
N ASP A 103 -12.00 -12.65 -16.68
CA ASP A 103 -11.77 -13.67 -17.70
C ASP A 103 -12.50 -14.97 -17.36
N GLU A 104 -12.43 -15.40 -16.11
CA GLU A 104 -13.15 -16.61 -15.65
C GLU A 104 -14.66 -16.44 -15.77
N ASP A 105 -15.19 -15.29 -15.41
CA ASP A 105 -16.60 -15.00 -15.51
C ASP A 105 -17.08 -15.01 -16.98
N GLN A 106 -16.30 -14.45 -17.88
CA GLN A 106 -16.59 -14.46 -19.31
C GLN A 106 -16.59 -15.89 -19.87
N GLN A 107 -15.59 -16.70 -19.49
CA GLN A 107 -15.54 -18.10 -19.92
C GLN A 107 -16.71 -18.90 -19.38
N ARG A 108 -17.10 -18.66 -18.14
CA ARG A 108 -18.24 -19.32 -17.52
C ARG A 108 -19.55 -18.96 -18.23
N GLN A 109 -19.71 -17.68 -18.57
CA GLN A 109 -20.87 -17.21 -19.31
C GLN A 109 -20.94 -17.84 -20.70
N ALA A 110 -19.83 -17.91 -21.40
CA ALA A 110 -19.76 -18.55 -22.73
C ALA A 110 -20.17 -20.02 -22.66
N ARG A 111 -19.71 -20.73 -21.61
CA ARG A 111 -20.09 -22.14 -21.43
C ARG A 111 -21.58 -22.27 -21.14
N ALA A 112 -22.13 -21.37 -20.34
CA ALA A 112 -23.59 -21.39 -20.05
C ALA A 112 -24.38 -21.19 -21.32
N GLU A 113 -24.00 -20.27 -22.18
CA GLU A 113 -24.68 -20.03 -23.46
C GLU A 113 -24.60 -21.24 -24.37
N ALA A 114 -23.40 -21.87 -24.46
CA ALA A 114 -23.24 -23.08 -25.26
C ALA A 114 -24.11 -24.21 -24.76
N LEU A 115 -24.20 -24.40 -23.44
CA LEU A 115 -25.05 -25.43 -22.85
C LEU A 115 -26.52 -25.14 -23.10
N GLN A 116 -26.92 -23.89 -23.05
CA GLN A 116 -28.29 -23.47 -23.33
C GLN A 116 -28.70 -23.81 -24.77
N GLN A 117 -27.80 -23.50 -25.73
CA GLN A 117 -28.05 -23.83 -27.13
C GLN A 117 -28.14 -25.34 -27.34
N LYS A 118 -27.23 -26.09 -26.74
CA LYS A 118 -27.27 -27.56 -26.82
C LYS A 118 -28.53 -28.13 -26.24
N ALA A 119 -29.00 -27.62 -25.10
CA ALA A 119 -30.23 -28.04 -24.49
C ALA A 119 -31.44 -27.78 -25.41
N LYS A 120 -31.48 -26.62 -26.04
CA LYS A 120 -32.54 -26.27 -26.98
C LYS A 120 -32.57 -27.20 -28.17
N GLN A 121 -31.39 -27.57 -28.70
CA GLN A 121 -31.29 -28.51 -29.81
C GLN A 121 -31.81 -29.89 -29.42
N ILE A 122 -31.41 -30.39 -28.26
CA ILE A 122 -31.80 -31.70 -27.77
C ILE A 122 -33.32 -31.77 -27.57
N LEU A 123 -33.88 -30.70 -27.00
CA LEU A 123 -35.30 -30.63 -26.69
C LEU A 123 -36.16 -30.23 -27.89
N GLY A 124 -35.57 -29.91 -29.03
CA GLY A 124 -36.30 -29.50 -30.22
C GLY A 124 -36.93 -28.12 -30.12
N ILE A 125 -36.41 -27.26 -29.28
CA ILE A 125 -36.88 -25.89 -29.14
C ILE A 125 -36.12 -25.00 -30.11
N TYR A 126 -36.78 -24.51 -31.11
CA TYR A 126 -36.17 -23.63 -32.09
C TYR A 126 -36.80 -22.25 -32.04
N GLY A 127 -36.02 -21.33 -32.34
CA GLY A 127 -36.50 -20.00 -32.51
C GLY A 127 -36.26 -19.15 -31.33
N GLY A 128 -36.11 -18.25 -31.60
CA GLY A 128 -35.78 -17.45 -30.89
C GLY A 128 -36.13 -16.53 -29.89
#